data_ba7b99712522eb3af65980cfa66eda82
#
_entry.id   ba7b99712522eb3af65980cfa66eda82
#
_cell.length_a   1.000
_cell.length_b   1.000
_cell.length_c   1.000
_cell.angle_alpha   90.00
_cell.angle_beta   90.00
_cell.angle_gamma   90.00
#
_symmetry.space_group_name_H-M   'P 1'
#
loop_
_entity.id
_entity.type
_entity.pdbx_description
1 polymer ?
#
loop_
_entity_poly.entity_id
_entity_poly.type
_entity_poly.pdbx_seq_one_letter_code
_entity_poly.pdbx_strand_id
1 'polypeptide(L)'
;MYNRKFNCFVRPRYDGSHQTFPDLNLKGLASRGIKSVYPSQMDCVWMLKQNGGGICDHEVGTGKTLIMCIAAHEMKRLNLAHKPMIIGLKANVAEIAATYQAAYPNARILYASEKDFSTANRVRFFNNIKNNDYDCVIMSHDQFGKIPQSPELQQRILQAELDTVEENLEVLRQLSLIHI
;
A
#
# COMPACT_ATOMS: atom_id res chain seq x y z
N MET A 1 14.40 -23.14 -29.28
CA MET A 1 13.67 -23.85 -28.21
C MET A 1 13.72 -23.14 -26.84
N TYR A 2 14.84 -22.53 -26.44
CA TYR A 2 15.01 -21.79 -25.18
C TYR A 2 14.00 -20.65 -25.07
N ASN A 3 13.88 -19.77 -26.07
CA ASN A 3 12.98 -18.60 -26.03
C ASN A 3 11.49 -18.97 -25.93
N ARG A 4 11.05 -20.12 -26.44
CA ARG A 4 9.65 -20.56 -26.27
C ARG A 4 9.33 -21.10 -24.91
N LYS A 5 10.31 -21.62 -24.14
CA LYS A 5 10.12 -22.16 -22.80
C LYS A 5 10.36 -21.13 -21.68
N PHE A 6 11.26 -20.18 -21.89
CA PHE A 6 11.74 -19.28 -20.83
C PHE A 6 11.44 -17.78 -21.07
N ASN A 7 11.15 -17.38 -22.31
CA ASN A 7 10.81 -15.99 -22.66
C ASN A 7 9.37 -15.85 -23.20
N CYS A 8 8.43 -16.63 -22.65
CA CYS A 8 7.02 -16.51 -23.00
C CYS A 8 6.28 -15.42 -22.21
N PHE A 9 6.99 -14.70 -21.32
CA PHE A 9 6.39 -13.62 -20.54
C PHE A 9 6.32 -12.33 -21.37
N VAL A 10 5.11 -11.89 -21.68
CA VAL A 10 4.85 -10.56 -22.25
C VAL A 10 4.54 -9.60 -21.10
N ARG A 11 5.33 -8.54 -20.95
CA ARG A 11 5.06 -7.52 -19.95
C ARG A 11 3.70 -6.87 -20.24
N PRO A 12 2.77 -6.87 -19.29
CA PRO A 12 1.50 -6.19 -19.48
C PRO A 12 1.76 -4.69 -19.66
N ARG A 13 1.03 -4.08 -20.57
CA ARG A 13 1.00 -2.62 -20.74
C ARG A 13 -0.31 -2.11 -20.18
N TYR A 14 -0.22 -1.11 -19.34
CA TYR A 14 -1.40 -0.47 -18.75
C TYR A 14 -1.57 0.90 -19.40
N ASP A 15 -2.77 1.17 -19.85
CA ASP A 15 -3.16 2.48 -20.39
C ASP A 15 -4.22 3.07 -19.46
N GLY A 16 -3.81 4.03 -18.66
CA GLY A 16 -4.65 4.75 -17.71
C GLY A 16 -5.28 6.03 -18.26
N SER A 17 -5.08 6.34 -19.54
CA SER A 17 -5.50 7.61 -20.18
C SER A 17 -7.02 7.86 -20.11
N HIS A 18 -7.82 6.80 -20.06
CA HIS A 18 -9.27 6.88 -19.95
C HIS A 18 -9.77 7.26 -18.55
N GLN A 19 -8.89 7.26 -17.54
CA GLN A 19 -9.30 7.55 -16.18
C GLN A 19 -9.57 9.04 -15.97
N THR A 20 -10.63 9.32 -15.23
CA THR A 20 -10.92 10.63 -14.69
C THR A 20 -10.89 10.58 -13.16
N PHE A 21 -10.39 11.63 -12.55
CA PHE A 21 -10.33 11.77 -11.09
C PHE A 21 -11.20 12.96 -10.67
N PRO A 22 -12.53 12.77 -10.55
CA PRO A 22 -13.49 13.89 -10.41
C PRO A 22 -13.26 14.69 -9.13
N ASP A 23 -12.78 14.05 -8.05
CA ASP A 23 -12.59 14.71 -6.76
C ASP A 23 -11.21 15.36 -6.61
N LEU A 24 -10.34 15.20 -7.61
CA LEU A 24 -8.96 15.68 -7.56
C LEU A 24 -8.88 17.21 -7.71
N ASN A 25 -8.40 17.88 -6.70
CA ASN A 25 -8.21 19.33 -6.69
C ASN A 25 -6.86 19.73 -7.29
N LEU A 26 -6.80 19.86 -8.62
CA LEU A 26 -5.59 20.32 -9.31
C LEU A 26 -5.17 21.74 -8.92
N LYS A 27 -6.11 22.63 -8.55
CA LYS A 27 -5.79 24.00 -8.09
C LYS A 27 -5.04 23.97 -6.76
N GLY A 28 -5.45 23.12 -5.82
CA GLY A 28 -4.75 22.93 -4.56
C GLY A 28 -3.36 22.32 -4.74
N LEU A 29 -3.21 21.42 -5.70
CA LEU A 29 -1.93 20.80 -6.05
C LEU A 29 -0.98 21.76 -6.78
N ALA A 30 -1.50 22.74 -7.53
CA ALA A 30 -0.69 23.72 -8.24
C ALA A 30 0.18 24.55 -7.29
N SER A 31 -0.30 24.86 -6.08
CA SER A 31 0.48 25.56 -5.05
C SER A 31 1.71 24.73 -4.57
N ARG A 32 1.70 23.43 -4.81
CA ARG A 32 2.79 22.48 -4.53
C ARG A 32 3.63 22.13 -5.76
N GLY A 33 3.45 22.87 -6.86
CA GLY A 33 4.17 22.65 -8.11
C GLY A 33 3.61 21.55 -9.01
N ILE A 34 2.48 20.92 -8.64
CA ILE A 34 1.85 19.84 -9.39
C ILE A 34 0.73 20.43 -10.25
N LYS A 35 0.95 20.54 -11.57
CA LYS A 35 0.00 21.16 -12.51
C LYS A 35 -0.96 20.16 -13.15
N SER A 36 -0.54 18.92 -13.29
CA SER A 36 -1.33 17.86 -13.92
C SER A 36 -0.87 16.50 -13.43
N VAL A 37 -1.70 15.47 -13.62
CA VAL A 37 -1.30 14.08 -13.44
C VAL A 37 -0.60 13.61 -14.71
N TYR A 38 0.57 13.01 -14.58
CA TYR A 38 1.33 12.50 -15.71
C TYR A 38 0.74 11.17 -16.24
N PRO A 39 0.87 10.86 -17.53
CA PRO A 39 0.40 9.59 -18.09
C PRO A 39 0.91 8.38 -17.34
N SER A 40 2.21 8.34 -16.99
CA SER A 40 2.80 7.25 -16.22
C SER A 40 2.21 7.08 -14.82
N GLN A 41 1.75 8.17 -14.20
CA GLN A 41 1.03 8.10 -12.91
C GLN A 41 -0.38 7.51 -13.10
N MET A 42 -1.07 7.88 -14.19
CA MET A 42 -2.38 7.33 -14.53
C MET A 42 -2.28 5.83 -14.82
N ASP A 43 -1.28 5.41 -15.60
CA ASP A 43 -1.02 4.01 -15.91
C ASP A 43 -0.75 3.19 -14.64
N CYS A 44 0.03 3.74 -13.71
CA CYS A 44 0.32 3.09 -12.44
C CYS A 44 -0.94 2.94 -11.56
N VAL A 45 -1.75 3.99 -11.45
CA VAL A 45 -3.03 3.91 -10.72
C VAL A 45 -3.97 2.88 -11.36
N TRP A 46 -4.00 2.82 -12.71
CA TRP A 46 -4.79 1.84 -13.43
C TRP A 46 -4.32 0.40 -13.17
N MET A 47 -3.02 0.17 -13.23
CA MET A 47 -2.40 -1.12 -12.87
C MET A 47 -2.81 -1.58 -11.47
N LEU A 48 -2.72 -0.71 -10.49
CA LEU A 48 -3.09 -1.03 -9.11
C LEU A 48 -4.56 -1.37 -8.97
N LYS A 49 -5.45 -0.66 -9.67
CA LYS A 49 -6.89 -0.94 -9.66
C LYS A 49 -7.23 -2.27 -10.33
N GLN A 50 -6.59 -2.59 -11.45
CA GLN A 50 -6.85 -3.84 -12.18
C GLN A 50 -6.35 -5.08 -11.46
N ASN A 51 -5.14 -5.00 -10.91
CA ASN A 51 -4.49 -6.17 -10.31
C ASN A 51 -4.73 -6.32 -8.81
N GLY A 52 -5.36 -5.33 -8.16
CA GLY A 52 -5.47 -5.29 -6.71
C GLY A 52 -4.14 -5.09 -5.98
N GLY A 53 -3.06 -4.81 -6.71
CA GLY A 53 -1.72 -4.57 -6.18
C GLY A 53 -0.68 -4.46 -7.28
N GLY A 54 0.54 -4.08 -6.92
CA GLY A 54 1.65 -3.95 -7.85
C GLY A 54 2.85 -3.21 -7.25
N ILE A 55 3.94 -3.20 -7.99
CA ILE A 55 5.16 -2.46 -7.65
C ILE A 55 5.28 -1.29 -8.64
N CYS A 56 5.33 -0.07 -8.12
CA CYS A 56 5.55 1.14 -8.90
C CYS A 56 7.04 1.49 -8.87
N ASP A 57 7.80 0.97 -9.82
CA ASP A 57 9.24 1.25 -9.97
C ASP A 57 9.47 2.50 -10.82
N HIS A 58 9.02 3.63 -10.30
CA HIS A 58 9.23 4.93 -10.91
C HIS A 58 10.48 5.60 -10.34
N GLU A 59 11.17 6.38 -11.15
CA GLU A 59 12.35 7.16 -10.71
C GLU A 59 11.99 8.16 -9.60
N VAL A 60 13.00 8.65 -8.90
CA VAL A 60 12.84 9.70 -7.89
C VAL A 60 12.36 10.99 -8.57
N GLY A 61 11.41 11.70 -7.96
CA GLY A 61 10.87 12.95 -8.52
C GLY A 61 9.67 12.78 -9.45
N THR A 62 9.26 11.57 -9.82
CA THR A 62 8.10 11.31 -10.70
C THR A 62 6.74 11.45 -10.01
N GLY A 63 6.71 11.89 -8.76
CA GLY A 63 5.48 12.13 -8.01
C GLY A 63 4.80 10.87 -7.48
N LYS A 64 5.59 9.88 -7.01
CA LYS A 64 5.06 8.65 -6.38
C LYS A 64 4.08 8.92 -5.25
N THR A 65 4.30 9.98 -4.48
CA THR A 65 3.37 10.41 -3.41
C THR A 65 1.97 10.70 -3.95
N LEU A 66 1.88 11.36 -5.10
CA LEU A 66 0.59 11.63 -5.75
C LEU A 66 -0.08 10.34 -6.21
N ILE A 67 0.68 9.39 -6.77
CA ILE A 67 0.15 8.07 -7.16
C ILE A 67 -0.49 7.37 -5.95
N MET A 68 0.21 7.33 -4.80
CA MET A 68 -0.33 6.72 -3.58
C MET A 68 -1.62 7.41 -3.12
N CYS A 69 -1.66 8.74 -3.15
CA CYS A 69 -2.84 9.51 -2.75
C CYS A 69 -4.04 9.24 -3.67
N ILE A 70 -3.81 9.27 -4.99
CA ILE A 70 -4.86 9.02 -5.99
C ILE A 70 -5.33 7.55 -5.89
N ALA A 71 -4.42 6.59 -5.83
CA ALA A 71 -4.78 5.17 -5.74
C ALA A 71 -5.62 4.88 -4.48
N ALA A 72 -5.21 5.39 -3.32
CA ALA A 72 -5.94 5.21 -2.06
C ALA A 72 -7.35 5.82 -2.14
N HIS A 73 -7.48 7.04 -2.64
CA HIS A 73 -8.77 7.71 -2.78
C HIS A 73 -9.69 7.00 -3.77
N GLU A 74 -9.18 6.67 -4.95
CA GLU A 74 -9.95 5.98 -5.99
C GLU A 74 -10.40 4.58 -5.56
N MET A 75 -9.53 3.82 -4.87
CA MET A 75 -9.92 2.51 -4.33
C MET A 75 -11.07 2.63 -3.32
N LYS A 76 -11.07 3.66 -2.48
CA LYS A 76 -12.18 3.95 -1.57
C LYS A 76 -13.44 4.33 -2.34
N ARG A 77 -13.33 5.31 -3.25
CA ARG A 77 -14.46 5.81 -4.06
C ARG A 77 -15.13 4.72 -4.87
N LEU A 78 -14.34 3.77 -5.40
CA LEU A 78 -14.83 2.63 -6.19
C LEU A 78 -15.23 1.42 -5.34
N ASN A 79 -15.22 1.54 -4.01
CA ASN A 79 -15.48 0.43 -3.06
C ASN A 79 -14.55 -0.79 -3.23
N LEU A 80 -13.36 -0.60 -3.79
CA LEU A 80 -12.31 -1.62 -3.86
C LEU A 80 -11.60 -1.80 -2.52
N ALA A 81 -11.60 -0.76 -1.68
CA ALA A 81 -11.07 -0.79 -0.33
C ALA A 81 -11.96 0.05 0.61
N HIS A 82 -12.25 -0.48 1.79
CA HIS A 82 -13.07 0.24 2.79
C HIS A 82 -12.27 1.28 3.58
N LYS A 83 -11.04 0.94 3.97
CA LYS A 83 -10.13 1.81 4.74
C LYS A 83 -8.73 1.72 4.15
N PRO A 84 -8.46 2.41 3.05
CA PRO A 84 -7.12 2.44 2.48
C PRO A 84 -6.14 3.05 3.49
N MET A 85 -4.94 2.49 3.51
CA MET A 85 -3.87 2.92 4.40
C MET A 85 -2.61 3.21 3.60
N ILE A 86 -2.01 4.36 3.85
CA ILE A 86 -0.70 4.72 3.30
C ILE A 86 0.34 4.59 4.42
N ILE A 87 1.33 3.74 4.18
CA ILE A 87 2.43 3.51 5.10
C ILE A 87 3.70 4.08 4.48
N GLY A 88 4.36 4.99 5.18
CA GLY A 88 5.54 5.67 4.70
C GLY A 88 6.68 5.72 5.72
N LEU A 89 7.80 6.28 5.30
CA LEU A 89 8.88 6.59 6.23
C LEU A 89 8.44 7.71 7.16
N LYS A 90 8.86 7.67 8.43
CA LYS A 90 8.50 8.66 9.46
C LYS A 90 8.71 10.10 8.99
N ALA A 91 9.81 10.37 8.30
CA ALA A 91 10.12 11.69 7.77
C ALA A 91 9.14 12.18 6.69
N ASN A 92 8.48 11.26 5.97
CA ASN A 92 7.65 11.59 4.81
C ASN A 92 6.16 11.61 5.13
N VAL A 93 5.72 11.07 6.27
CA VAL A 93 4.30 10.90 6.61
C VAL A 93 3.55 12.24 6.61
N ALA A 94 4.16 13.30 7.18
CA ALA A 94 3.57 14.64 7.19
C ALA A 94 3.40 15.22 5.78
N GLU A 95 4.39 15.02 4.91
CA GLU A 95 4.36 15.47 3.52
C GLU A 95 3.30 14.71 2.70
N ILE A 96 3.17 13.41 2.92
CA ILE A 96 2.12 12.58 2.31
C ILE A 96 0.74 13.08 2.73
N ALA A 97 0.53 13.34 4.03
CA ALA A 97 -0.73 13.86 4.55
C ALA A 97 -1.08 15.24 3.97
N ALA A 98 -0.10 16.14 3.90
CA ALA A 98 -0.28 17.46 3.29
C ALA A 98 -0.59 17.38 1.78
N THR A 99 0.04 16.47 1.06
CA THR A 99 -0.25 16.24 -0.36
C THR A 99 -1.65 15.65 -0.55
N TYR A 100 -2.03 14.70 0.29
CA TYR A 100 -3.38 14.12 0.25
C TYR A 100 -4.46 15.17 0.52
N GLN A 101 -4.28 16.01 1.53
CA GLN A 101 -5.23 17.07 1.86
C GLN A 101 -5.31 18.15 0.77
N ALA A 102 -4.19 18.45 0.10
CA ALA A 102 -4.20 19.38 -1.05
C ALA A 102 -4.92 18.78 -2.27
N ALA A 103 -4.73 17.47 -2.51
CA ALA A 103 -5.36 16.72 -3.58
C ALA A 103 -6.87 16.55 -3.35
N TYR A 104 -7.27 16.27 -2.12
CA TYR A 104 -8.64 15.95 -1.73
C TYR A 104 -9.05 16.74 -0.47
N PRO A 105 -9.38 18.04 -0.58
CA PRO A 105 -9.66 18.90 0.57
C PRO A 105 -10.84 18.43 1.44
N ASN A 106 -11.80 17.75 0.83
CA ASN A 106 -13.00 17.25 1.52
C ASN A 106 -12.81 15.86 2.13
N ALA A 107 -11.66 15.19 1.87
CA ALA A 107 -11.40 13.86 2.38
C ALA A 107 -11.13 13.87 3.89
N ARG A 108 -11.72 12.91 4.58
CA ARG A 108 -11.50 12.67 6.01
C ARG A 108 -10.29 11.76 6.18
N ILE A 109 -9.11 12.35 6.35
CA ILE A 109 -7.88 11.60 6.58
C ILE A 109 -7.57 11.53 8.07
N LEU A 110 -7.04 10.39 8.52
CA LEU A 110 -6.45 10.24 9.84
C LEU A 110 -4.93 10.14 9.67
N TYR A 111 -4.24 11.11 10.19
CA TYR A 111 -2.79 11.17 10.20
C TYR A 111 -2.27 10.98 11.63
N ALA A 112 -1.39 9.98 11.80
CA ALA A 112 -0.83 9.65 13.09
C ALA A 112 0.36 10.53 13.44
N SER A 113 0.19 11.42 14.42
CA SER A 113 1.31 12.17 15.00
C SER A 113 2.08 11.30 16.03
N GLU A 114 3.28 11.74 16.41
CA GLU A 114 4.07 11.05 17.45
C GLU A 114 3.35 10.97 18.80
N LYS A 115 2.60 12.02 19.13
CA LYS A 115 1.84 12.11 20.39
C LYS A 115 0.70 11.09 20.45
N ASP A 116 0.09 10.79 19.31
CA ASP A 116 -1.01 9.82 19.21
C ASP A 116 -0.54 8.38 19.43
N PHE A 117 0.77 8.12 19.23
CA PHE A 117 1.39 6.81 19.39
C PHE A 117 2.09 6.57 20.72
N SER A 118 1.93 7.46 21.70
CA SER A 118 2.33 7.17 23.09
C SER A 118 1.55 5.95 23.60
N THR A 119 2.13 5.20 24.54
CA THR A 119 1.52 3.97 25.09
C THR A 119 0.08 4.20 25.59
N ALA A 120 -0.18 5.36 26.17
CA ALA A 120 -1.51 5.73 26.69
C ALA A 120 -2.53 6.03 25.58
N ASN A 121 -2.11 6.66 24.48
CA ASN A 121 -3.01 7.12 23.42
C ASN A 121 -3.21 6.10 22.29
N ARG A 122 -2.30 5.14 22.15
CA ARG A 122 -2.29 4.17 21.05
C ARG A 122 -3.60 3.38 20.93
N VAL A 123 -4.13 2.91 22.06
CA VAL A 123 -5.40 2.16 22.07
C VAL A 123 -6.55 3.04 21.57
N ARG A 124 -6.58 4.29 22.03
CA ARG A 124 -7.59 5.28 21.58
C ARG A 124 -7.45 5.54 20.08
N PHE A 125 -6.23 5.66 19.58
CA PHE A 125 -5.97 5.86 18.14
C PHE A 125 -6.48 4.69 17.29
N PHE A 126 -6.21 3.44 17.70
CA PHE A 126 -6.73 2.28 16.99
C PHE A 126 -8.24 2.13 17.07
N ASN A 127 -8.84 2.44 18.22
CA ASN A 127 -10.29 2.49 18.34
C ASN A 127 -10.90 3.57 17.44
N ASN A 128 -10.21 4.69 17.27
CA ASN A 128 -10.61 5.75 16.36
C ASN A 128 -10.61 5.26 14.90
N ILE A 129 -9.56 4.55 14.46
CA ILE A 129 -9.53 3.91 13.14
C ILE A 129 -10.67 2.92 12.96
N LYS A 130 -10.93 2.08 13.98
CA LYS A 130 -11.94 1.03 13.92
C LYS A 130 -13.34 1.60 13.77
N ASN A 131 -13.67 2.61 14.56
CA ASN A 131 -15.03 3.09 14.75
C ASN A 131 -15.45 4.24 13.81
N ASN A 132 -14.50 4.84 13.10
CA ASN A 132 -14.81 5.94 12.19
C ASN A 132 -14.54 5.54 10.74
N ASP A 133 -15.30 6.15 9.85
CA ASP A 133 -15.08 6.00 8.41
C ASP A 133 -14.15 7.12 7.91
N TYR A 134 -12.89 6.76 7.73
CA TYR A 134 -11.87 7.62 7.12
C TYR A 134 -11.68 7.26 5.66
N ASP A 135 -11.39 8.26 4.83
CA ASP A 135 -11.07 8.06 3.43
C ASP A 135 -9.65 7.52 3.24
N CYS A 136 -8.76 7.86 4.16
CA CYS A 136 -7.43 7.29 4.23
C CYS A 136 -6.84 7.41 5.63
N VAL A 137 -6.05 6.41 6.02
CA VAL A 137 -5.23 6.44 7.24
C VAL A 137 -3.77 6.51 6.82
N ILE A 138 -3.02 7.46 7.37
CA ILE A 138 -1.61 7.68 7.01
C ILE A 138 -0.75 7.52 8.27
N MET A 139 0.22 6.60 8.21
CA MET A 139 1.10 6.32 9.34
C MET A 139 2.50 5.87 8.90
N SER A 140 3.43 5.83 9.83
CA SER A 140 4.78 5.33 9.57
C SER A 140 4.87 3.81 9.69
N HIS A 141 5.94 3.23 9.13
CA HIS A 141 6.25 1.81 9.29
C HIS A 141 6.35 1.40 10.77
N ASP A 142 7.02 2.21 11.60
CA ASP A 142 7.14 1.95 13.04
C ASP A 142 5.79 1.96 13.77
N GLN A 143 4.89 2.83 13.33
CA GLN A 143 3.54 2.91 13.89
C GLN A 143 2.70 1.72 13.44
N PHE A 144 2.81 1.35 12.17
CA PHE A 144 2.12 0.17 11.63
C PHE A 144 2.56 -1.11 12.34
N GLY A 145 3.87 -1.29 12.56
CA GLY A 145 4.41 -2.45 13.29
C GLY A 145 3.93 -2.58 14.75
N LYS A 146 3.36 -1.52 15.33
CA LYS A 146 2.78 -1.54 16.68
C LYS A 146 1.29 -1.91 16.70
N ILE A 147 0.68 -2.17 15.55
CA ILE A 147 -0.70 -2.67 15.49
C ILE A 147 -0.71 -4.10 16.02
N PRO A 148 -1.48 -4.40 17.07
CA PRO A 148 -1.54 -5.75 17.61
C PRO A 148 -2.18 -6.68 16.56
N GLN A 149 -1.49 -7.75 16.25
CA GLN A 149 -2.05 -8.82 15.43
C GLN A 149 -2.97 -9.69 16.28
N SER A 150 -4.02 -10.23 15.67
CA SER A 150 -4.87 -11.19 16.39
C SER A 150 -4.08 -12.45 16.74
N PRO A 151 -4.33 -13.05 17.92
CA PRO A 151 -3.68 -14.32 18.29
C PRO A 151 -3.86 -15.42 17.25
N GLU A 152 -5.03 -15.49 16.63
CA GLU A 152 -5.34 -16.48 15.60
C GLU A 152 -4.48 -16.28 14.35
N LEU A 153 -4.22 -15.03 13.95
CA LEU A 153 -3.35 -14.73 12.81
C LEU A 153 -1.91 -15.10 13.12
N GLN A 154 -1.42 -14.77 14.32
CA GLN A 154 -0.08 -15.15 14.76
C GLN A 154 0.09 -16.68 14.77
N GLN A 155 -0.90 -17.39 15.29
CA GLN A 155 -0.89 -18.85 15.31
C GLN A 155 -0.85 -19.45 13.91
N ARG A 156 -1.63 -18.91 12.95
CA ARG A 156 -1.62 -19.37 11.55
C ARG A 156 -0.27 -19.15 10.87
N ILE A 157 0.36 -18.00 11.10
CA ILE A 157 1.68 -17.70 10.53
C ILE A 157 2.73 -18.68 11.07
N LEU A 158 2.76 -18.87 12.40
CA LEU A 158 3.70 -19.79 13.04
C LEU A 158 3.47 -21.23 12.59
N GLN A 159 2.21 -21.65 12.44
CA GLN A 159 1.89 -23.00 11.96
C GLN A 159 2.37 -23.20 10.51
N ALA A 160 2.16 -22.25 9.62
CA ALA A 160 2.64 -22.33 8.24
C ALA A 160 4.18 -22.38 8.13
N GLU A 161 4.88 -21.64 9.00
CA GLU A 161 6.34 -21.72 9.08
C GLU A 161 6.80 -23.10 9.59
N LEU A 162 6.12 -23.65 10.59
CA LEU A 162 6.41 -24.96 11.13
C LEU A 162 6.19 -26.06 10.09
N ASP A 163 5.05 -26.03 9.39
CA ASP A 163 4.73 -26.97 8.31
C ASP A 163 5.82 -26.95 7.23
N THR A 164 6.28 -25.75 6.84
CA THR A 164 7.36 -25.59 5.85
C THR A 164 8.69 -26.20 6.34
N VAL A 165 9.03 -26.04 7.62
CA VAL A 165 10.24 -26.63 8.20
C VAL A 165 10.13 -28.14 8.26
N GLU A 166 8.96 -28.68 8.64
CA GLU A 166 8.71 -30.11 8.68
C GLU A 166 8.83 -30.76 7.28
N GLU A 167 8.24 -30.15 6.26
CA GLU A 167 8.39 -30.58 4.85
C GLU A 167 9.86 -30.62 4.43
N ASN A 168 10.62 -29.56 4.73
CA ASN A 168 12.04 -29.49 4.40
C ASN A 168 12.86 -30.58 5.13
N LEU A 169 12.54 -30.86 6.39
CA LEU A 169 13.18 -31.92 7.15
C LEU A 169 12.87 -33.32 6.58
N GLU A 170 11.65 -33.52 6.11
CA GLU A 170 11.27 -34.78 5.48
C GLU A 170 12.01 -35.04 4.18
N VAL A 171 12.14 -34.00 3.34
CA VAL A 171 12.95 -34.02 2.11
C VAL A 171 14.42 -34.36 2.43
N LEU A 172 15.01 -33.71 3.43
CA LEU A 172 16.39 -33.97 3.86
C LEU A 172 16.58 -35.39 4.37
N ARG A 173 15.63 -35.95 5.15
CA ARG A 173 15.66 -37.33 5.59
C ARG A 173 15.62 -38.30 4.42
N GLN A 174 14.76 -38.06 3.45
CA GLN A 174 14.69 -38.92 2.24
C GLN A 174 16.00 -38.87 1.45
N LEU A 175 16.61 -37.69 1.29
CA LEU A 175 17.90 -37.57 0.63
C LEU A 175 19.04 -38.25 1.37
N SER A 176 19.03 -38.25 2.71
CA SER A 176 20.05 -38.93 3.52
C SER A 176 19.91 -40.43 3.48
N LEU A 177 18.70 -40.96 3.25
CA LEU A 177 18.47 -42.42 3.11
C LEU A 177 18.89 -42.95 1.75
N ILE A 178 19.05 -42.12 0.74
CA ILE A 178 19.51 -42.50 -0.61
C ILE A 178 21.06 -42.58 -0.69
N HIS A 179 21.76 -42.03 0.30
CA HIS A 179 23.24 -42.01 0.34
C HIS A 179 23.85 -43.06 1.29
N ILE A 180 23.09 -44.06 1.76
CA ILE A 180 23.56 -45.27 2.41
C ILE A 180 23.31 -46.45 1.47
#